data_de0229201c42e42f06df1792b071265d
#
_entry.id   de0229201c42e42f06df1792b071265d
#
_cell.length_a   1.000
_cell.length_b   1.000
_cell.length_c   1.000
_cell.angle_alpha   90.00
_cell.angle_beta   90.00
_cell.angle_gamma   90.00
#
_symmetry.space_group_name_H-M   'P 1'
#
loop_
_entity.id
_entity.type
_entity.pdbx_description
1 polymer ?
#
loop_
_entity_poly.entity_id
_entity_poly.type
_entity_poly.pdbx_seq_one_letter_code
_entity_poly.pdbx_strand_id
1 'polypeptide(L)'
;MDEAIFMQNDVPQGLSSSIITNNLREAERFLSYEGSDCGIANVNIGTSGAEIGGAFGGEKETGGGRESGSDAWKVYMRRQTNTINYTDKLPLAQGIRFDL
;
A
#
# COMPACT_ATOMS: atom_id res chain seq x y z
N MET A 1 13.64 -16.33 -11.94
CA MET A 1 12.63 -15.41 -11.39
C MET A 1 13.02 -14.86 -10.02
N ASP A 2 13.48 -15.67 -9.10
CA ASP A 2 13.88 -15.23 -7.76
C ASP A 2 15.01 -14.20 -7.81
N GLU A 3 16.03 -14.49 -8.61
CA GLU A 3 17.16 -13.58 -8.76
C GLU A 3 16.75 -12.25 -9.37
N ALA A 4 15.87 -12.29 -10.36
CA ALA A 4 15.38 -11.08 -11.03
C ALA A 4 14.60 -10.20 -10.05
N ILE A 5 13.73 -10.78 -9.25
CA ILE A 5 12.97 -10.06 -8.23
C ILE A 5 13.92 -9.48 -7.17
N PHE A 6 14.88 -10.27 -6.71
CA PHE A 6 15.86 -9.79 -5.75
C PHE A 6 16.62 -8.57 -6.27
N MET A 7 17.14 -8.67 -7.48
CA MET A 7 17.90 -7.57 -8.08
C MET A 7 17.03 -6.33 -8.29
N GLN A 8 15.79 -6.52 -8.71
CA GLN A 8 14.86 -5.42 -8.91
C GLN A 8 14.53 -4.71 -7.60
N ASN A 9 14.41 -5.46 -6.51
CA ASN A 9 14.10 -4.90 -5.20
C ASN A 9 15.33 -4.38 -4.44
N ASP A 10 16.52 -4.71 -4.88
CA ASP A 10 17.76 -4.33 -4.19
C ASP A 10 18.25 -2.94 -4.63
N VAL A 11 17.35 -1.98 -4.58
CA VAL A 11 17.63 -0.57 -4.89
C VAL A 11 16.83 0.29 -3.91
N PRO A 12 17.26 1.54 -3.66
CA PRO A 12 16.53 2.40 -2.73
C PRO A 12 15.17 2.89 -3.24
N GLN A 13 14.95 2.86 -4.54
CA GLN A 13 13.70 3.32 -5.13
C GLN A 13 12.66 2.21 -5.17
N GLY A 14 11.38 2.60 -5.10
CA GLY A 14 10.25 1.66 -5.17
C GLY A 14 9.01 2.30 -5.76
N LEU A 15 9.18 3.13 -6.79
CA LEU A 15 8.05 3.84 -7.39
C LEU A 15 7.30 2.98 -8.39
N SER A 16 7.96 2.55 -9.45
CA SER A 16 7.31 1.87 -10.56
C SER A 16 8.16 0.74 -11.10
N SER A 17 7.52 -0.35 -11.49
CA SER A 17 8.18 -1.52 -12.02
C SER A 17 7.29 -2.20 -13.05
N SER A 18 7.90 -3.06 -13.88
CA SER A 18 7.18 -3.81 -14.90
C SER A 18 7.84 -5.13 -15.16
N ILE A 19 7.04 -6.12 -15.50
CA ILE A 19 7.48 -7.40 -16.02
C ILE A 19 6.89 -7.62 -17.41
N ILE A 20 7.70 -8.12 -18.31
CA ILE A 20 7.26 -8.51 -19.64
C ILE A 20 7.36 -10.03 -19.71
N THR A 21 6.23 -10.71 -19.77
CA THR A 21 6.19 -12.17 -19.72
C THR A 21 4.89 -12.71 -20.31
N ASN A 22 4.97 -13.92 -20.85
CA ASN A 22 3.79 -14.69 -21.25
C ASN A 22 3.46 -15.76 -20.21
N ASN A 23 4.20 -15.84 -19.12
CA ASN A 23 3.99 -16.84 -18.08
C ASN A 23 3.11 -16.25 -16.97
N LEU A 24 1.91 -16.78 -16.84
CA LEU A 24 0.93 -16.29 -15.87
C LEU A 24 1.47 -16.39 -14.43
N ARG A 25 2.15 -17.48 -14.10
CA ARG A 25 2.68 -17.68 -12.74
C ARG A 25 3.78 -16.71 -12.39
N GLU A 26 4.63 -16.36 -13.36
CA GLU A 26 5.63 -15.32 -13.15
C GLU A 26 4.99 -13.95 -12.95
N ALA A 27 3.97 -13.65 -13.74
CA ALA A 27 3.23 -12.39 -13.60
C ALA A 27 2.59 -12.29 -12.22
N GLU A 28 1.89 -13.34 -11.79
CA GLU A 28 1.23 -13.37 -10.48
C GLU A 28 2.23 -13.26 -9.34
N ARG A 29 3.38 -13.91 -9.46
CA ARG A 29 4.42 -13.83 -8.45
C ARG A 29 5.02 -12.42 -8.37
N PHE A 30 5.25 -11.80 -9.51
CA PHE A 30 5.77 -10.43 -9.56
C PHE A 30 4.83 -9.45 -8.86
N LEU A 31 3.53 -9.67 -8.96
CA LEU A 31 2.51 -8.81 -8.36
C LEU A 31 2.20 -9.17 -6.90
N SER A 32 2.70 -10.30 -6.41
CA SER A 32 2.44 -10.74 -5.03
C SER A 32 3.29 -9.98 -4.03
N TYR A 33 3.01 -10.17 -2.75
CA TYR A 33 3.81 -9.58 -1.66
C TYR A 33 5.26 -10.06 -1.66
N GLU A 34 5.53 -11.20 -2.29
CA GLU A 34 6.89 -11.71 -2.47
C GLU A 34 7.56 -11.16 -3.73
N GLY A 35 6.85 -10.39 -4.51
CA GLY A 35 7.32 -9.88 -5.80
C GLY A 35 7.92 -8.49 -5.71
N SER A 36 7.47 -7.62 -6.61
CA SER A 36 8.00 -6.27 -6.73
C SER A 36 7.65 -5.39 -5.53
N ASP A 37 8.66 -4.79 -4.91
CA ASP A 37 8.50 -3.85 -3.81
C ASP A 37 8.40 -2.43 -4.37
N CYS A 38 7.31 -2.19 -5.08
CA CYS A 38 7.03 -0.90 -5.73
C CYS A 38 5.57 -0.52 -5.52
N GLY A 39 5.29 0.76 -5.55
CA GLY A 39 3.91 1.24 -5.50
C GLY A 39 3.13 0.96 -6.76
N ILE A 40 3.82 0.82 -7.89
CA ILE A 40 3.22 0.48 -9.17
C ILE A 40 3.97 -0.74 -9.73
N ALA A 41 3.22 -1.79 -10.02
CA ALA A 41 3.77 -3.01 -10.62
C ALA A 41 2.91 -3.38 -11.81
N ASN A 42 3.48 -3.35 -12.99
CA ASN A 42 2.78 -3.56 -14.24
C ASN A 42 3.20 -4.86 -14.91
N VAL A 43 2.33 -5.40 -15.73
CA VAL A 43 2.60 -6.58 -16.53
C VAL A 43 2.37 -6.24 -17.99
N ASN A 44 3.39 -6.48 -18.82
CA ASN A 44 3.33 -6.29 -20.27
C ASN A 44 3.03 -4.86 -20.71
N ILE A 45 3.36 -3.89 -19.86
CA ILE A 45 3.28 -2.48 -20.18
C ILE A 45 4.49 -1.81 -19.49
N GLY A 46 4.89 -0.66 -19.98
CA GLY A 46 6.05 0.05 -19.42
C GLY A 46 5.79 0.61 -18.03
N THR A 47 6.84 1.16 -17.44
CA THR A 47 6.79 1.75 -16.11
C THR A 47 6.29 3.20 -16.11
N SER A 48 6.24 3.83 -17.27
CA SER A 48 5.81 5.23 -17.40
C SER A 48 4.30 5.29 -17.57
N GLY A 49 3.67 6.15 -16.80
CA GLY A 49 2.23 6.38 -16.92
C GLY A 49 1.42 5.43 -16.04
N ALA A 50 0.97 5.96 -14.92
CA ALA A 50 -0.06 5.31 -14.14
C ALA A 50 -1.42 5.61 -14.77
N GLU A 51 -2.30 4.62 -14.77
CA GLU A 51 -3.68 4.84 -15.17
C GLU A 51 -4.35 5.84 -14.22
N ILE A 52 -5.15 6.72 -14.78
CA ILE A 52 -5.72 7.84 -14.02
C ILE A 52 -6.60 7.40 -12.86
N GLY A 53 -7.16 6.18 -12.93
CA GLY A 53 -7.95 5.61 -11.85
C GLY A 53 -7.14 4.96 -10.74
N GLY A 54 -5.84 4.83 -10.89
CA GLY A 54 -4.96 4.18 -9.93
C GLY A 54 -4.36 5.17 -8.93
N ALA A 55 -4.06 4.67 -7.75
CA ALA A 55 -3.35 5.44 -6.74
C ALA A 55 -1.86 5.47 -7.09
N PHE A 56 -1.30 6.67 -7.26
CA PHE A 56 0.09 6.86 -7.64
C PHE A 56 0.95 7.12 -6.42
N GLY A 57 2.04 6.40 -6.30
CA GLY A 57 3.00 6.55 -5.22
C GLY A 57 3.91 5.36 -5.13
N GLY A 58 4.86 5.41 -4.21
CA GLY A 58 5.93 4.41 -4.13
C GLY A 58 6.17 3.87 -2.75
N GLU A 59 7.16 3.03 -2.68
CA GLU A 59 7.66 2.41 -1.47
C GLU A 59 9.13 2.78 -1.26
N LYS A 60 9.71 2.35 -0.17
CA LYS A 60 11.11 2.62 0.19
C LYS A 60 11.40 4.13 0.17
N GLU A 61 12.49 4.58 -0.45
CA GLU A 61 12.85 5.99 -0.46
C GLU A 61 11.95 6.87 -1.32
N THR A 62 11.09 6.27 -2.15
CA THR A 62 10.07 7.02 -2.88
C THR A 62 8.83 7.32 -2.02
N GLY A 63 8.84 6.92 -0.77
CA GLY A 63 7.78 7.21 0.18
C GLY A 63 6.68 6.16 0.20
N GLY A 64 5.77 6.23 1.16
CA GLY A 64 4.67 5.28 1.29
C GLY A 64 3.29 5.89 1.05
N GLY A 65 3.24 7.14 0.62
CA GLY A 65 1.98 7.82 0.32
C GLY A 65 1.43 7.47 -1.05
N ARG A 66 0.18 7.85 -1.27
CA ARG A 66 -0.48 7.69 -2.57
C ARG A 66 -1.25 8.95 -2.90
N GLU A 67 -1.39 9.22 -4.20
CA GLU A 67 -2.17 10.35 -4.70
C GLU A 67 -2.94 9.94 -5.95
N SER A 68 -3.78 10.81 -6.43
CA SER A 68 -4.52 10.72 -7.69
C SER A 68 -5.77 9.85 -7.59
N GLY A 69 -5.71 8.56 -7.87
CA GLY A 69 -6.91 7.75 -8.03
C GLY A 69 -7.18 6.78 -6.88
N SER A 70 -8.12 5.86 -7.13
CA SER A 70 -8.55 4.85 -6.16
C SER A 70 -9.00 5.50 -4.84
N ASP A 71 -8.53 5.02 -3.72
CA ASP A 71 -8.86 5.57 -2.39
C ASP A 71 -7.86 6.62 -1.90
N ALA A 72 -7.00 7.13 -2.79
CA ALA A 72 -5.98 8.12 -2.44
C ALA A 72 -6.58 9.40 -1.83
N TRP A 73 -7.85 9.72 -2.16
CA TRP A 73 -8.54 10.87 -1.56
C TRP A 73 -8.57 10.83 -0.03
N LYS A 74 -8.47 9.65 0.57
CA LYS A 74 -8.49 9.48 2.03
C LYS A 74 -7.27 10.12 2.70
N VAL A 75 -6.14 10.23 2.00
CA VAL A 75 -4.95 10.82 2.59
C VAL A 75 -5.10 12.33 2.81
N TYR A 76 -6.05 12.96 2.13
CA TYR A 76 -6.34 14.38 2.31
C TYR A 76 -7.33 14.63 3.44
N MET A 77 -7.85 13.58 4.06
CA MET A 77 -8.82 13.63 5.14
C MET A 77 -8.14 13.37 6.47
N ARG A 78 -8.61 14.06 7.48
CA ARG A 78 -8.14 13.78 8.84
C ARG A 78 -8.90 12.58 9.40
N ARG A 79 -8.17 11.55 9.78
CA ARG A 79 -8.77 10.39 10.44
C ARG A 79 -8.83 10.63 11.94
N GLN A 80 -10.00 10.45 12.51
CA GLN A 80 -10.20 10.59 13.94
C GLN A 80 -11.16 9.51 14.42
N THR A 81 -10.79 8.83 15.50
CA THR A 81 -11.66 7.85 16.14
C THR A 81 -12.41 8.54 17.29
N ASN A 82 -13.71 8.35 17.35
CA ASN A 82 -14.54 8.98 18.35
C ASN A 82 -15.41 7.94 19.02
N THR A 83 -15.55 8.08 20.34
CA THR A 83 -16.51 7.31 21.13
C THR A 83 -17.28 8.29 21.99
N ILE A 84 -18.60 8.22 21.95
CA ILE A 84 -19.47 9.08 22.75
C ILE A 84 -20.22 8.22 23.76
N ASN A 85 -20.09 8.55 25.02
CA ASN A 85 -20.83 7.90 26.09
C ASN A 85 -22.07 8.74 26.40
N TYR A 86 -23.25 8.18 26.13
CA TYR A 86 -24.52 8.84 26.37
C TYR A 86 -25.12 8.56 27.74
N THR A 87 -24.38 7.85 28.60
CA THR A 87 -24.85 7.53 29.96
C THR A 87 -24.13 8.37 31.00
N ASP A 88 -24.67 8.39 32.23
CA ASP A 88 -24.04 9.04 33.38
C ASP A 88 -22.92 8.22 34.00
N LYS A 89 -22.70 7.00 33.52
CA LYS A 89 -21.71 6.09 34.06
C LYS A 89 -20.44 6.15 33.22
N LEU A 90 -19.32 5.86 33.84
CA LEU A 90 -18.03 5.78 33.15
C LEU A 90 -17.70 4.31 32.86
N PRO A 91 -18.11 3.76 31.71
CA PRO A 91 -17.70 2.43 31.35
C PRO A 91 -16.23 2.44 30.94
N LEU A 92 -15.47 1.44 31.41
CA LEU A 92 -14.06 1.29 31.07
C LEU A 92 -13.90 0.14 30.10
N ALA A 93 -13.07 0.33 29.09
CA ALA A 93 -12.80 -0.69 28.09
C ALA A 93 -12.10 -1.90 28.73
N GLN A 94 -12.39 -3.08 28.20
CA GLN A 94 -11.72 -4.33 28.59
C GLN A 94 -11.86 -4.69 30.08
N GLY A 95 -12.92 -4.24 30.73
CA GLY A 95 -13.18 -4.59 32.12
C GLY A 95 -12.23 -3.95 33.13
N ILE A 96 -11.47 -2.95 32.74
CA ILE A 96 -10.61 -2.19 33.64
C ILE A 96 -11.48 -1.44 34.65
N ARG A 97 -11.09 -1.52 35.93
CA ARG A 97 -11.78 -0.80 37.02
C ARG A 97 -10.78 0.05 37.78
N PHE A 98 -11.21 1.24 38.12
CA PHE A 98 -10.50 2.09 39.07
C PHE A 98 -11.31 2.18 40.35
N ASP A 99 -10.69 1.83 41.47
CA ASP A 99 -11.30 2.02 42.77
C ASP A 99 -11.10 3.47 43.18
N LEU A 100 -12.14 4.24 43.07
CA LEU A 100 -12.15 5.65 43.44
C LEU A 100 -12.74 5.81 44.84
#